data_98969ac0523566bc8a2b0aeb0122b344
#
_entry.id   98969ac0523566bc8a2b0aeb0122b344
#
_cell.length_a   1.000
_cell.length_b   1.000
_cell.length_c   1.000
_cell.angle_alpha   90.00
_cell.angle_beta   90.00
_cell.angle_gamma   90.00
#
_symmetry.space_group_name_H-M   'P 1'
#
loop_
_entity.id
_entity.type
_entity.pdbx_description
1 polymer ?
#
loop_
_entity_poly.entity_id
_entity_poly.type
_entity_poly.pdbx_seq_one_letter_code
_entity_poly.pdbx_strand_id
1 'polypeptide(L)'
;MELFEYILLMLAALAVSNLVNRFIPSVSVPIIQIALGMTITWLPLHYEVILNPELFLLLFIAPLLFNDGRHADKEALWKLKKPILLLALGLVFLTVGAVGYFVHALLPVIPLAASFALAAALAPTDAVAVGALEQKVKIPHRTMQILEGESLINDASGLVSFQFAAAAMVTGMFSFKSAGLSFISISLGGVALGLLLTLVKYGVV
;
A
#
# COMPACT_ATOMS: atom_id res chain seq x y z
N MET A 1 9.86 -27.89 -7.66
CA MET A 1 8.44 -28.31 -7.70
C MET A 1 7.57 -27.38 -6.85
N GLU A 2 8.04 -26.97 -5.68
CA GLU A 2 7.27 -26.15 -4.74
C GLU A 2 6.74 -24.83 -5.31
N LEU A 3 7.54 -24.06 -6.05
CA LEU A 3 7.11 -22.79 -6.63
C LEU A 3 5.94 -22.94 -7.63
N PHE A 4 5.97 -24.02 -8.41
CA PHE A 4 4.89 -24.30 -9.39
C PHE A 4 3.59 -24.68 -8.67
N GLU A 5 3.68 -25.44 -7.59
CA GLU A 5 2.52 -25.83 -6.77
C GLU A 5 1.88 -24.60 -6.10
N TYR A 6 2.70 -23.67 -5.58
CA TYR A 6 2.19 -22.40 -5.02
C TYR A 6 1.49 -21.54 -6.07
N ILE A 7 2.05 -21.44 -7.27
CA ILE A 7 1.42 -20.69 -8.37
C ILE A 7 0.09 -21.34 -8.74
N LEU A 8 0.02 -22.66 -8.86
CA LEU A 8 -1.21 -23.38 -9.15
C LEU A 8 -2.25 -23.20 -8.06
N LEU A 9 -1.85 -23.26 -6.78
CA LEU A 9 -2.76 -23.03 -5.66
C LEU A 9 -3.32 -21.61 -5.67
N MET A 10 -2.48 -20.61 -5.92
CA MET A 10 -2.93 -19.22 -6.05
C MET A 10 -3.89 -19.03 -7.22
N LEU A 11 -3.59 -19.60 -8.38
CA LEU A 11 -4.48 -19.53 -9.56
C LEU A 11 -5.80 -20.25 -9.29
N ALA A 12 -5.76 -21.40 -8.63
CA ALA A 12 -6.98 -22.11 -8.21
C ALA A 12 -7.81 -21.28 -7.22
N ALA A 13 -7.17 -20.66 -6.22
CA ALA A 13 -7.84 -19.78 -5.27
C ALA A 13 -8.48 -18.55 -5.97
N LEU A 14 -7.79 -17.96 -6.94
CA LEU A 14 -8.34 -16.88 -7.78
C LEU A 14 -9.56 -17.34 -8.59
N ALA A 15 -9.47 -18.50 -9.23
CA ALA A 15 -10.59 -19.06 -10.00
C ALA A 15 -11.80 -19.36 -9.10
N VAL A 16 -11.56 -19.98 -7.95
CA VAL A 16 -12.61 -20.26 -6.93
C VAL A 16 -13.22 -18.97 -6.39
N SER A 17 -12.42 -17.96 -6.08
CA SER A 17 -12.93 -16.67 -5.57
C SER A 17 -13.85 -15.98 -6.59
N ASN A 18 -13.49 -15.99 -7.87
CA ASN A 18 -14.33 -15.45 -8.93
C ASN A 18 -15.62 -16.25 -9.11
N LEU A 19 -15.55 -17.58 -8.99
CA LEU A 19 -16.73 -18.44 -9.04
C LEU A 19 -17.68 -18.18 -7.87
N VAL A 20 -17.14 -18.08 -6.64
CA VAL A 20 -17.92 -17.76 -5.44
C VAL A 20 -18.57 -16.38 -5.55
N ASN A 21 -17.85 -15.37 -6.06
CA ASN A 21 -18.39 -14.03 -6.26
C ASN A 21 -19.57 -14.02 -7.22
N ARG A 22 -19.59 -14.91 -8.20
CA ARG A 22 -20.72 -15.06 -9.14
C ARG A 22 -22.00 -15.52 -8.43
N PHE A 23 -21.89 -16.31 -7.35
CA PHE A 23 -23.03 -16.77 -6.56
C PHE A 23 -23.39 -15.81 -5.43
N ILE A 24 -22.41 -15.07 -4.91
CA ILE A 24 -22.57 -14.12 -3.80
C ILE A 24 -22.01 -12.75 -4.21
N PRO A 25 -22.68 -12.01 -5.11
CA PRO A 25 -22.18 -10.73 -5.62
C PRO A 25 -22.16 -9.60 -4.57
N SER A 26 -22.80 -9.82 -3.42
CA SER A 26 -22.81 -8.86 -2.29
C SER A 26 -21.47 -8.81 -1.54
N VAL A 27 -20.61 -9.82 -1.65
CA VAL A 27 -19.31 -9.90 -1.02
C VAL A 27 -18.22 -9.54 -2.03
N SER A 28 -17.32 -8.64 -1.69
CA SER A 28 -16.23 -8.26 -2.59
C SER A 28 -15.22 -9.41 -2.78
N VAL A 29 -14.65 -9.53 -3.98
CA VAL A 29 -13.68 -10.58 -4.33
C VAL A 29 -12.49 -10.64 -3.34
N PRO A 30 -11.89 -9.52 -2.90
CA PRO A 30 -10.81 -9.55 -1.92
C PRO A 30 -11.20 -10.22 -0.58
N ILE A 31 -12.41 -10.00 -0.10
CA ILE A 31 -12.89 -10.65 1.15
C ILE A 31 -13.00 -12.15 0.96
N ILE A 32 -13.50 -12.60 -0.20
CA ILE A 32 -13.58 -14.03 -0.54
C ILE A 32 -12.17 -14.63 -0.60
N GLN A 33 -11.20 -13.93 -1.19
CA GLN A 33 -9.81 -14.37 -1.27
C GLN A 33 -9.15 -14.50 0.10
N ILE A 34 -9.39 -13.54 1.00
CA ILE A 34 -8.91 -13.61 2.38
C ILE A 34 -9.51 -14.82 3.09
N ALA A 35 -10.82 -15.03 2.97
CA ALA A 35 -11.50 -16.17 3.58
C ALA A 35 -10.98 -17.52 3.03
N LEU A 36 -10.73 -17.61 1.73
CA LEU A 36 -10.11 -18.79 1.10
C LEU A 36 -8.68 -19.01 1.60
N GLY A 37 -7.88 -17.96 1.71
CA GLY A 37 -6.54 -18.04 2.27
C GLY A 37 -6.54 -18.56 3.72
N MET A 38 -7.44 -18.06 4.56
CA MET A 38 -7.63 -18.55 5.93
C MET A 38 -8.04 -20.04 5.96
N THR A 39 -8.94 -20.47 5.08
CA THR A 39 -9.35 -21.88 5.03
C THR A 39 -8.22 -22.79 4.56
N ILE A 40 -7.40 -22.37 3.61
CA ILE A 40 -6.23 -23.12 3.13
C ILE A 40 -5.19 -23.29 4.25
N THR A 41 -4.96 -22.24 5.05
CA THR A 41 -4.02 -22.32 6.18
C THR A 41 -4.50 -23.25 7.32
N TRP A 42 -5.81 -23.43 7.46
CA TRP A 42 -6.36 -24.38 8.43
C TRP A 42 -6.32 -25.84 7.99
N LEU A 43 -6.15 -26.10 6.70
CA LEU A 43 -5.94 -27.44 6.20
C LEU A 43 -4.51 -27.92 6.55
N PRO A 44 -4.31 -29.17 6.98
CA PRO A 44 -2.99 -29.68 7.34
C PRO A 44 -2.11 -29.96 6.12
N LEU A 45 -2.04 -29.01 5.20
CA LEU A 45 -1.31 -29.13 3.95
C LEU A 45 0.18 -28.77 4.11
N HIS A 46 0.61 -28.31 5.29
CA HIS A 46 2.00 -27.92 5.62
C HIS A 46 2.64 -26.96 4.59
N TYR A 47 1.84 -26.14 3.92
CA TYR A 47 2.36 -25.13 2.99
C TYR A 47 2.79 -23.88 3.78
N GLU A 48 4.10 -23.76 4.00
CA GLU A 48 4.70 -22.51 4.49
C GLU A 48 5.09 -21.65 3.28
N VAL A 49 4.30 -20.68 2.94
CA VAL A 49 4.63 -19.71 1.88
C VAL A 49 5.60 -18.68 2.47
N ILE A 50 6.89 -18.89 2.29
CA ILE A 50 7.92 -17.92 2.64
C ILE A 50 7.94 -16.86 1.54
N LEU A 51 7.22 -15.77 1.75
CA LEU A 51 7.25 -14.61 0.86
C LEU A 51 8.56 -13.85 1.08
N ASN A 52 9.39 -13.75 0.05
CA ASN A 52 10.49 -12.80 0.05
C ASN A 52 9.91 -11.38 -0.10
N PRO A 53 10.06 -10.47 0.91
CA PRO A 53 9.43 -9.16 0.87
C PRO A 53 9.91 -8.30 -0.31
N GLU A 54 11.18 -8.40 -0.69
CA GLU A 54 11.76 -7.62 -1.79
C GLU A 54 11.17 -8.04 -3.14
N LEU A 55 11.07 -9.35 -3.37
CA LEU A 55 10.44 -9.88 -4.58
C LEU A 55 8.95 -9.56 -4.63
N PHE A 56 8.25 -9.61 -3.50
CA PHE A 56 6.84 -9.24 -3.43
C PHE A 56 6.63 -7.77 -3.80
N LEU A 57 7.41 -6.86 -3.23
CA LEU A 57 7.35 -5.44 -3.54
C LEU A 57 7.66 -5.17 -5.02
N LEU A 58 8.68 -5.84 -5.57
CA LEU A 58 9.09 -5.64 -6.96
C LEU A 58 8.08 -6.20 -7.97
N LEU A 59 7.55 -7.39 -7.74
CA LEU A 59 6.71 -8.09 -8.71
C LEU A 59 5.23 -7.70 -8.64
N PHE A 60 4.74 -7.30 -7.47
CA PHE A 60 3.32 -6.99 -7.26
C PHE A 60 3.07 -5.51 -7.00
N ILE A 61 3.77 -4.92 -6.04
CA ILE A 61 3.49 -3.54 -5.64
C ILE A 61 3.98 -2.54 -6.68
N ALA A 62 5.19 -2.70 -7.22
CA ALA A 62 5.71 -1.75 -8.21
C ALA A 62 4.86 -1.69 -9.50
N PRO A 63 4.43 -2.81 -10.14
CA PRO A 63 3.52 -2.77 -11.27
C PRO A 63 2.14 -2.18 -10.94
N LEU A 64 1.62 -2.44 -9.73
CA LEU A 64 0.34 -1.89 -9.27
C LEU A 64 0.42 -0.37 -9.18
N LEU A 65 1.40 0.16 -8.45
CA LEU A 65 1.61 1.61 -8.32
C LEU A 65 1.89 2.29 -9.67
N PHE A 66 2.62 1.62 -10.56
CA PHE A 66 2.84 2.12 -11.93
C PHE A 66 1.53 2.21 -12.72
N ASN A 67 0.68 1.19 -12.62
CA ASN A 67 -0.62 1.16 -13.28
C ASN A 67 -1.53 2.29 -12.75
N ASP A 68 -1.59 2.48 -11.43
CA ASP A 68 -2.40 3.52 -10.79
C ASP A 68 -1.90 4.91 -11.18
N GLY A 69 -0.58 5.14 -11.15
CA GLY A 69 0.02 6.39 -11.62
C GLY A 69 -0.20 6.67 -13.11
N ARG A 70 -0.29 5.62 -13.95
CA ARG A 70 -0.59 5.75 -15.38
C ARG A 70 -2.03 6.18 -15.65
N HIS A 71 -2.97 5.67 -14.87
CA HIS A 71 -4.40 5.94 -15.04
C HIS A 71 -4.86 7.19 -14.26
N ALA A 72 -4.06 7.71 -13.35
CA ALA A 72 -4.38 8.89 -12.58
C ALA A 72 -4.62 10.12 -13.47
N ASP A 73 -5.67 10.89 -13.14
CA ASP A 73 -5.98 12.16 -13.81
C ASP A 73 -4.96 13.23 -13.40
N LYS A 74 -3.98 13.46 -14.28
CA LYS A 74 -2.85 14.38 -14.05
C LYS A 74 -3.31 15.82 -13.87
N GLU A 75 -4.38 16.23 -14.57
CA GLU A 75 -4.91 17.58 -14.47
C GLU A 75 -5.60 17.79 -13.12
N ALA A 76 -6.39 16.83 -12.68
CA ALA A 76 -7.00 16.84 -11.36
C ALA A 76 -5.95 16.82 -10.24
N LEU A 77 -4.93 15.96 -10.33
CA LEU A 77 -3.80 15.92 -9.39
C LEU A 77 -3.12 17.28 -9.25
N TRP A 78 -2.87 17.96 -10.37
CA TRP A 78 -2.22 19.26 -10.33
C TRP A 78 -3.13 20.36 -9.76
N LYS A 79 -4.42 20.38 -10.12
CA LYS A 79 -5.41 21.33 -9.60
C LYS A 79 -5.68 21.12 -8.11
N LEU A 80 -5.71 19.89 -7.66
CA LEU A 80 -6.06 19.51 -6.29
C LEU A 80 -4.84 19.15 -5.42
N LYS A 81 -3.62 19.48 -5.87
CA LYS A 81 -2.37 19.13 -5.18
C LYS A 81 -2.31 19.53 -3.70
N LYS A 82 -2.89 20.68 -3.33
CA LYS A 82 -2.88 21.14 -1.93
C LYS A 82 -3.64 20.20 -1.00
N PRO A 83 -4.95 19.92 -1.22
CA PRO A 83 -5.67 18.97 -0.38
C PRO A 83 -5.10 17.54 -0.47
N ILE A 84 -4.66 17.10 -1.65
CA ILE A 84 -4.05 15.78 -1.84
C ILE A 84 -2.78 15.64 -0.99
N LEU A 85 -1.82 16.58 -1.09
CA LEU A 85 -0.59 16.52 -0.31
C LEU A 85 -0.82 16.68 1.19
N LEU A 86 -1.80 17.51 1.59
CA LEU A 86 -2.14 17.67 3.00
C LEU A 86 -2.68 16.36 3.59
N LEU A 87 -3.52 15.63 2.86
CA LEU A 87 -4.03 14.34 3.31
C LEU A 87 -2.94 13.25 3.21
N ALA A 88 -2.31 13.10 2.08
CA ALA A 88 -1.35 12.03 1.83
C ALA A 88 -0.09 12.10 2.70
N LEU A 89 0.35 13.28 3.09
CA LEU A 89 1.50 13.47 3.98
C LEU A 89 1.06 13.86 5.38
N GLY A 90 0.23 14.91 5.51
CA GLY A 90 -0.17 15.45 6.80
C GLY A 90 -0.97 14.46 7.63
N LEU A 91 -2.02 13.86 7.04
CA LEU A 91 -2.84 12.89 7.75
C LEU A 91 -2.07 11.60 8.04
N VAL A 92 -1.26 11.10 7.10
CA VAL A 92 -0.46 9.88 7.31
C VAL A 92 0.53 10.08 8.45
N PHE A 93 1.33 11.15 8.45
CA PHE A 93 2.28 11.38 9.55
C PHE A 93 1.58 11.65 10.88
N LEU A 94 0.44 12.33 10.88
CA LEU A 94 -0.37 12.53 12.09
C LEU A 94 -0.89 11.18 12.60
N THR A 95 -1.41 10.33 11.73
CA THR A 95 -1.92 9.00 12.07
C THR A 95 -0.80 8.12 12.61
N VAL A 96 0.34 8.07 11.93
CA VAL A 96 1.51 7.30 12.39
C VAL A 96 1.97 7.77 13.77
N GLY A 97 2.05 9.09 13.99
CA GLY A 97 2.41 9.66 15.29
C GLY A 97 1.37 9.33 16.37
N ALA A 98 0.12 9.67 16.14
CA ALA A 98 -0.94 9.49 17.12
C ALA A 98 -1.19 8.00 17.46
N VAL A 99 -1.37 7.16 16.43
CA VAL A 99 -1.64 5.73 16.62
C VAL A 99 -0.40 5.02 17.19
N GLY A 100 0.81 5.35 16.74
CA GLY A 100 2.04 4.77 17.27
C GLY A 100 2.22 5.06 18.77
N TYR A 101 2.02 6.30 19.19
CA TYR A 101 2.04 6.64 20.62
C TYR A 101 0.90 5.98 21.39
N PHE A 102 -0.30 5.94 20.82
CA PHE A 102 -1.45 5.29 21.45
C PHE A 102 -1.21 3.79 21.66
N VAL A 103 -0.70 3.09 20.67
CA VAL A 103 -0.36 1.65 20.78
C VAL A 103 0.70 1.41 21.85
N HIS A 104 1.76 2.22 21.85
CA HIS A 104 2.80 2.11 22.88
C HIS A 104 2.28 2.40 24.29
N ALA A 105 1.38 3.36 24.45
CA ALA A 105 0.76 3.68 25.74
C ALA A 105 -0.16 2.56 26.25
N LEU A 106 -0.90 1.89 25.35
CA LEU A 106 -1.74 0.74 25.70
C LEU A 106 -0.93 -0.52 25.98
N LEU A 107 0.13 -0.73 25.23
CA LEU A 107 0.96 -1.94 25.27
C LEU A 107 2.45 -1.55 25.44
N PRO A 108 2.87 -1.14 26.65
CA PRO A 108 4.27 -0.68 26.90
C PRO A 108 5.33 -1.75 26.63
N VAL A 109 4.93 -3.02 26.52
CA VAL A 109 5.81 -4.14 26.14
C VAL A 109 6.30 -3.99 24.69
N ILE A 110 5.51 -3.32 23.82
CA ILE A 110 5.88 -3.09 22.42
C ILE A 110 6.78 -1.84 22.36
N PRO A 111 8.00 -1.95 21.83
CA PRO A 111 8.88 -0.80 21.64
C PRO A 111 8.22 0.30 20.81
N LEU A 112 8.48 1.56 21.12
CA LEU A 112 7.88 2.71 20.43
C LEU A 112 8.11 2.66 18.91
N ALA A 113 9.30 2.24 18.47
CA ALA A 113 9.60 2.07 17.05
C ALA A 113 8.72 1.01 16.37
N ALA A 114 8.45 -0.11 17.05
CA ALA A 114 7.55 -1.15 16.54
C ALA A 114 6.09 -0.66 16.48
N SER A 115 5.66 0.15 17.45
CA SER A 115 4.35 0.78 17.45
C SER A 115 4.19 1.76 16.29
N PHE A 116 5.23 2.52 15.95
CA PHE A 116 5.24 3.39 14.77
C PHE A 116 5.25 2.59 13.46
N ALA A 117 5.98 1.47 13.40
CA ALA A 117 5.95 0.60 12.23
C ALA A 117 4.55 0.03 11.99
N LEU A 118 3.88 -0.44 13.05
CA LEU A 118 2.50 -0.91 12.96
C LEU A 118 1.55 0.21 12.50
N ALA A 119 1.67 1.39 13.09
CA ALA A 119 0.85 2.54 12.71
C ALA A 119 1.08 2.95 11.25
N ALA A 120 2.34 2.93 10.78
CA ALA A 120 2.68 3.27 9.39
C ALA A 120 2.14 2.24 8.39
N ALA A 121 2.09 0.95 8.75
CA ALA A 121 1.49 -0.08 7.91
C ALA A 121 -0.04 0.05 7.81
N LEU A 122 -0.70 0.64 8.81
CA LEU A 122 -2.15 0.83 8.86
C LEU A 122 -2.61 2.21 8.37
N ALA A 123 -1.69 3.16 8.21
CA ALA A 123 -2.04 4.55 7.89
C ALA A 123 -2.48 4.77 6.43
N PRO A 124 -1.91 4.10 5.39
CA PRO A 124 -2.35 4.29 4.02
C PRO A 124 -3.81 3.85 3.81
N THR A 125 -4.52 4.58 2.96
CA THR A 125 -5.91 4.33 2.59
C THR A 125 -5.99 3.95 1.11
N ASP A 126 -6.95 3.09 0.75
CA ASP A 126 -7.15 2.61 -0.61
C ASP A 126 -8.40 3.22 -1.24
N ALA A 127 -8.22 3.97 -2.33
CA ALA A 127 -9.31 4.56 -3.09
C ALA A 127 -10.16 3.52 -3.84
N VAL A 128 -9.60 2.34 -4.18
CA VAL A 128 -10.31 1.27 -4.88
C VAL A 128 -11.45 0.74 -4.01
N ALA A 129 -11.24 0.62 -2.70
CA ALA A 129 -12.29 0.22 -1.77
C ALA A 129 -13.45 1.21 -1.74
N VAL A 130 -13.15 2.52 -1.84
CA VAL A 130 -14.16 3.59 -1.91
C VAL A 130 -14.86 3.59 -3.27
N GLY A 131 -14.13 3.36 -4.36
CA GLY A 131 -14.68 3.25 -5.72
C GLY A 131 -15.72 2.13 -5.86
N ALA A 132 -15.53 1.02 -5.15
CA ALA A 132 -16.53 -0.04 -5.09
C ALA A 132 -17.85 0.39 -4.43
N LEU A 133 -17.82 1.39 -3.55
CA LEU A 133 -19.00 2.00 -2.93
C LEU A 133 -19.63 3.09 -3.80
N GLU A 134 -18.88 3.72 -4.71
CA GLU A 134 -19.38 4.78 -5.60
C GLU A 134 -20.58 4.32 -6.44
N GLN A 135 -20.59 3.05 -6.83
CA GLN A 135 -21.72 2.45 -7.54
C GLN A 135 -23.03 2.45 -6.73
N LYS A 136 -22.93 2.49 -5.38
CA LYS A 136 -24.07 2.47 -4.47
C LYS A 136 -24.37 3.84 -3.85
N VAL A 137 -23.36 4.68 -3.72
CA VAL A 137 -23.44 6.01 -3.08
C VAL A 137 -22.87 7.04 -4.05
N LYS A 138 -23.66 8.08 -4.37
CA LYS A 138 -23.20 9.17 -5.25
C LYS A 138 -22.12 10.01 -4.54
N ILE A 139 -20.86 9.66 -4.76
CA ILE A 139 -19.71 10.44 -4.27
C ILE A 139 -19.46 11.60 -5.26
N PRO A 140 -19.31 12.86 -4.81
CA PRO A 140 -18.95 13.96 -5.69
C PRO A 140 -17.63 13.68 -6.41
N HIS A 141 -17.57 13.89 -7.72
CA HIS A 141 -16.41 13.61 -8.56
C HIS A 141 -15.10 14.23 -8.03
N ARG A 142 -15.19 15.48 -7.53
CA ARG A 142 -14.04 16.15 -6.90
C ARG A 142 -13.50 15.40 -5.68
N THR A 143 -14.38 14.83 -4.87
CA THR A 143 -13.98 14.05 -3.69
C THR A 143 -13.28 12.78 -4.13
N MET A 144 -13.78 12.11 -5.14
CA MET A 144 -13.15 10.90 -5.69
C MET A 144 -11.76 11.20 -6.25
N GLN A 145 -11.58 12.27 -7.02
CA GLN A 145 -10.28 12.73 -7.51
C GLN A 145 -9.27 13.02 -6.37
N ILE A 146 -9.74 13.59 -5.25
CA ILE A 146 -8.88 13.82 -4.08
C ILE A 146 -8.48 12.50 -3.44
N LEU A 147 -9.40 11.56 -3.28
CA LEU A 147 -9.12 10.25 -2.69
C LEU A 147 -8.17 9.41 -3.55
N GLU A 148 -8.37 9.38 -4.86
CA GLU A 148 -7.47 8.71 -5.81
C GLU A 148 -6.05 9.32 -5.78
N GLY A 149 -5.97 10.65 -5.77
CA GLY A 149 -4.68 11.33 -5.69
C GLY A 149 -4.00 11.19 -4.33
N GLU A 150 -4.77 11.15 -3.26
CA GLU A 150 -4.30 10.91 -1.89
C GLU A 150 -3.76 9.48 -1.76
N SER A 151 -4.52 8.48 -2.18
CA SER A 151 -4.12 7.06 -2.15
C SER A 151 -2.82 6.81 -2.91
N LEU A 152 -2.62 7.43 -4.07
CA LEU A 152 -1.40 7.29 -4.87
C LEU A 152 -0.13 7.77 -4.14
N ILE A 153 -0.25 8.77 -3.27
CA ILE A 153 0.89 9.38 -2.56
C ILE A 153 1.03 8.82 -1.13
N ASN A 154 -0.08 8.48 -0.48
CA ASN A 154 -0.07 8.00 0.90
C ASN A 154 0.62 6.64 1.03
N ASP A 155 0.52 5.76 0.03
CA ASP A 155 1.22 4.48 -0.01
C ASP A 155 2.74 4.68 0.09
N ALA A 156 3.27 5.64 -0.67
CA ALA A 156 4.69 5.99 -0.59
C ALA A 156 5.06 6.57 0.79
N SER A 157 4.24 7.45 1.35
CA SER A 157 4.50 8.06 2.67
C SER A 157 4.39 7.05 3.81
N GLY A 158 3.44 6.12 3.72
CA GLY A 158 3.29 5.00 4.66
C GLY A 158 4.46 4.03 4.61
N LEU A 159 4.85 3.60 3.40
CA LEU A 159 5.98 2.70 3.20
C LEU A 159 7.28 3.29 3.74
N VAL A 160 7.55 4.55 3.45
CA VAL A 160 8.75 5.24 3.96
C VAL A 160 8.68 5.37 5.48
N SER A 161 7.54 5.74 6.05
CA SER A 161 7.36 5.81 7.51
C SER A 161 7.61 4.45 8.16
N PHE A 162 7.11 3.37 7.55
CA PHE A 162 7.35 2.00 8.00
C PHE A 162 8.84 1.63 7.97
N GLN A 163 9.54 1.92 6.85
CA GLN A 163 10.97 1.62 6.72
C GLN A 163 11.80 2.35 7.78
N PHE A 164 11.46 3.60 8.10
CA PHE A 164 12.14 4.34 9.16
C PHE A 164 11.89 3.78 10.55
N ALA A 165 10.65 3.44 10.84
CA ALA A 165 10.29 2.84 12.11
C ALA A 165 10.97 1.47 12.27
N ALA A 166 11.02 0.64 11.21
CA ALA A 166 11.71 -0.62 11.19
C ALA A 166 13.23 -0.46 11.38
N ALA A 167 13.86 0.50 10.70
CA ALA A 167 15.27 0.82 10.88
C ALA A 167 15.59 1.29 12.32
N ALA A 168 14.73 2.12 12.91
CA ALA A 168 14.87 2.56 14.30
C ALA A 168 14.72 1.39 15.29
N MET A 169 13.88 0.41 14.97
CA MET A 169 13.73 -0.81 15.78
C MET A 169 15.01 -1.65 15.79
N VAL A 170 15.69 -1.76 14.63
CA VAL A 170 16.92 -2.55 14.49
C VAL A 170 18.14 -1.83 15.08
N THR A 171 18.25 -0.52 14.87
CA THR A 171 19.42 0.28 15.28
C THR A 171 19.33 0.80 16.70
N GLY A 172 18.14 0.80 17.31
CA GLY A 172 17.87 1.43 18.60
C GLY A 172 17.96 2.96 18.61
N MET A 173 18.20 3.58 17.44
CA MET A 173 18.34 5.03 17.30
C MET A 173 17.35 5.60 16.30
N PHE A 174 16.55 6.57 16.73
CA PHE A 174 15.65 7.32 15.86
C PHE A 174 16.23 8.71 15.59
N SER A 175 16.57 8.98 14.34
CA SER A 175 17.05 10.29 13.91
C SER A 175 16.10 10.89 12.87
N PHE A 176 15.31 11.87 13.29
CA PHE A 176 14.43 12.63 12.37
C PHE A 176 15.17 13.26 11.19
N LYS A 177 16.42 13.72 11.42
CA LYS A 177 17.25 14.30 10.35
C LYS A 177 17.63 13.25 9.31
N SER A 178 18.08 12.09 9.74
CA SER A 178 18.41 10.98 8.84
C SER A 178 17.17 10.49 8.11
N ALA A 179 16.06 10.33 8.81
CA ALA A 179 14.77 9.96 8.25
C ALA A 179 14.32 10.94 7.15
N GLY A 180 14.31 12.24 7.45
CA GLY A 180 13.90 13.27 6.48
C GLY A 180 14.80 13.33 5.26
N LEU A 181 16.13 13.23 5.42
CA LEU A 181 17.07 13.22 4.30
C LEU A 181 16.88 11.99 3.41
N SER A 182 16.71 10.82 3.99
CA SER A 182 16.45 9.60 3.22
C SER A 182 15.09 9.66 2.52
N PHE A 183 14.04 10.16 3.18
CA PHE A 183 12.74 10.38 2.53
C PHE A 183 12.88 11.25 1.28
N ILE A 184 13.53 12.40 1.42
CA ILE A 184 13.76 13.32 0.29
C ILE A 184 14.60 12.66 -0.80
N SER A 185 15.68 11.97 -0.46
CA SER A 185 16.56 11.34 -1.44
C SER A 185 15.89 10.19 -2.18
N ILE A 186 15.11 9.35 -1.50
CA ILE A 186 14.36 8.26 -2.13
C ILE A 186 13.25 8.81 -3.02
N SER A 187 12.49 9.80 -2.54
CA SER A 187 11.41 10.42 -3.31
C SER A 187 11.94 11.14 -4.56
N LEU A 188 12.99 11.96 -4.43
CA LEU A 188 13.61 12.63 -5.56
C LEU A 188 14.27 11.65 -6.53
N GLY A 189 14.93 10.61 -6.00
CA GLY A 189 15.52 9.54 -6.81
C GLY A 189 14.47 8.78 -7.61
N GLY A 190 13.35 8.43 -7.00
CA GLY A 190 12.23 7.79 -7.68
C GLY A 190 11.61 8.65 -8.78
N VAL A 191 11.40 9.95 -8.51
CA VAL A 191 10.90 10.90 -9.51
C VAL A 191 11.90 11.05 -10.66
N ALA A 192 13.19 11.23 -10.37
CA ALA A 192 14.24 11.37 -11.38
C ALA A 192 14.32 10.11 -12.27
N LEU A 193 14.30 8.93 -11.67
CA LEU A 193 14.31 7.66 -12.40
C LEU A 193 13.06 7.49 -13.27
N GLY A 194 11.88 7.81 -12.75
CA GLY A 194 10.63 7.77 -13.50
C GLY A 194 10.63 8.72 -14.70
N LEU A 195 11.16 9.93 -14.54
CA LEU A 195 11.32 10.88 -15.64
C LEU A 195 12.32 10.38 -16.68
N LEU A 196 13.47 9.84 -16.26
CA LEU A 196 14.47 9.27 -17.18
C LEU A 196 13.89 8.11 -18.01
N LEU A 197 13.21 7.17 -17.36
CA LEU A 197 12.56 6.05 -18.05
C LEU A 197 11.48 6.52 -19.03
N THR A 198 10.73 7.55 -18.66
CA THR A 198 9.74 8.16 -19.55
C THR A 198 10.39 8.81 -20.76
N LEU A 199 11.48 9.57 -20.57
CA LEU A 199 12.23 10.19 -21.67
C LEU A 199 12.85 9.14 -22.61
N VAL A 200 13.39 8.05 -22.06
CA VAL A 200 13.91 6.93 -22.87
C VAL A 200 12.78 6.29 -23.68
N LYS A 201 11.61 6.09 -23.09
CA LYS A 201 10.47 5.48 -23.79
C LYS A 201 9.89 6.37 -24.90
N TYR A 202 9.83 7.69 -24.69
CA TYR A 202 9.21 8.63 -25.65
C TYR A 202 10.23 9.45 -26.45
N GLY A 203 11.51 9.45 -26.08
CA GLY A 203 12.58 10.13 -26.80
C GLY A 203 13.34 9.27 -27.81
N VAL A 204 12.96 7.99 -27.93
CA VAL A 204 13.53 7.02 -28.90
C VAL A 204 12.56 6.77 -30.07
N VAL A 205 11.56 7.64 -30.25
CA VAL A 205 10.69 7.64 -31.44
C VAL A 205 11.03 8.80 -32.36
#